data_228d503a70f20549bb9301ed7a5147e9
#
_entry.id   228d503a70f20549bb9301ed7a5147e9
#
_cell.length_a   1.000
_cell.length_b   1.000
_cell.length_c   1.000
_cell.angle_alpha   90.00
_cell.angle_beta   90.00
_cell.angle_gamma   90.00
#
_symmetry.space_group_name_H-M   'P 1'
#
loop_
_entity.id
_entity.type
_entity.pdbx_description
1 polymer ?
#
loop_
_entity_poly.entity_id
_entity_poly.type
_entity_poly.pdbx_seq_one_letter_code
_entity_poly.pdbx_strand_id
1 'polypeptide(L)'
;MSRGILVFSEQDEGNYELLTKASEFTSQLGEVYALVLGQKEQVTIQSLVQYGAKRILTVPGVDPNTLDAESIAFVLSEIAKNSGPDILLIRSSRLGKEIAGRVAQKLGAGCVTDAISLEIKGPDLVAQRYTLGGNTISSEVIMTTKKVISVMPRSFEARPGQSAGAAEVKELAIPSPRVEMVERRKKTSESNNVESADNLICVGQGISRKEDLVIINEFCVALHAELGCTRPLAADFHWVSEERMVGISGKKCKPKLHVSIGVSGQIQHTVGIMNSKVIVAINKDKDAPIFKIADYGIVGDLYQVVPEFTRRIKAART
;
A
#
# COMPACT_ATOMS: atom_id res chain seq x y z
N MET A 1 19.63 -7.71 22.37
CA MET A 1 18.79 -6.53 22.07
C MET A 1 18.89 -6.28 20.58
N SER A 2 17.80 -5.92 19.94
CA SER A 2 17.81 -5.52 18.52
C SER A 2 18.71 -4.29 18.33
N ARG A 3 19.41 -4.23 17.17
CA ARG A 3 20.27 -3.09 16.82
C ARG A 3 19.53 -1.97 16.11
N GLY A 4 18.23 -2.12 15.88
CA GLY A 4 17.39 -1.12 15.29
C GLY A 4 16.48 -1.62 14.18
N ILE A 5 15.77 -0.68 13.56
CA ILE A 5 14.79 -0.92 12.52
C ILE A 5 15.19 -0.15 11.26
N LEU A 6 15.31 -0.85 10.13
CA LEU A 6 15.53 -0.24 8.81
C LEU A 6 14.20 -0.13 8.07
N VAL A 7 13.88 1.06 7.64
CA VAL A 7 12.67 1.37 6.86
C VAL A 7 13.04 1.60 5.40
N PHE A 8 12.26 1.02 4.51
CA PHE A 8 12.36 1.26 3.07
C PHE A 8 10.99 1.29 2.38
N SER A 9 10.79 2.30 1.57
CA SER A 9 9.71 2.40 0.60
C SER A 9 10.23 3.13 -0.64
N GLU A 10 9.73 2.74 -1.80
CA GLU A 10 9.97 3.43 -3.06
C GLU A 10 9.23 4.78 -3.16
N GLN A 11 8.25 5.02 -2.27
CA GLN A 11 7.46 6.25 -2.19
C GLN A 11 7.66 6.92 -0.84
N ASP A 12 7.77 8.24 -0.84
CA ASP A 12 8.07 9.00 0.38
C ASP A 12 6.95 8.87 1.43
N GLU A 13 5.67 8.86 1.03
CA GLU A 13 4.53 8.65 1.93
C GLU A 13 4.62 7.31 2.67
N GLY A 14 5.07 6.26 1.97
CA GLY A 14 5.29 4.96 2.58
C GLY A 14 6.43 4.97 3.61
N ASN A 15 7.49 5.74 3.37
CA ASN A 15 8.54 5.94 4.35
C ASN A 15 8.01 6.67 5.59
N TYR A 16 7.22 7.73 5.44
CA TYR A 16 6.66 8.49 6.56
C TYR A 16 5.77 7.63 7.47
N GLU A 17 4.91 6.81 6.85
CA GLU A 17 4.04 5.87 7.56
C GLU A 17 4.85 4.85 8.39
N LEU A 18 5.83 4.20 7.74
CA LEU A 18 6.66 3.18 8.38
C LEU A 18 7.60 3.76 9.44
N LEU A 19 8.17 4.94 9.21
CA LEU A 19 9.03 5.64 10.17
C LEU A 19 8.26 6.02 11.42
N THR A 20 7.04 6.56 11.26
CA THR A 20 6.16 6.88 12.40
C THR A 20 5.94 5.63 13.25
N LYS A 21 5.57 4.51 12.61
CA LYS A 21 5.35 3.26 13.34
C LYS A 21 6.62 2.70 13.97
N ALA A 22 7.73 2.72 13.27
CA ALA A 22 9.01 2.26 13.79
C ALA A 22 9.48 3.09 15.00
N SER A 23 9.21 4.40 15.01
CA SER A 23 9.60 5.29 16.09
C SER A 23 8.92 4.96 17.41
N GLU A 24 7.72 4.36 17.39
CA GLU A 24 7.02 3.89 18.60
C GLU A 24 7.80 2.77 19.32
N PHE A 25 8.66 2.06 18.62
CA PHE A 25 9.39 0.90 19.13
C PHE A 25 10.86 1.18 19.52
N THR A 26 11.30 2.42 19.43
CA THR A 26 12.72 2.77 19.65
C THR A 26 13.26 2.39 21.02
N SER A 27 12.43 2.45 22.06
CA SER A 27 12.82 2.09 23.43
C SER A 27 13.13 0.59 23.59
N GLN A 28 12.51 -0.28 22.78
CA GLN A 28 12.66 -1.73 22.85
C GLN A 28 13.55 -2.29 21.72
N LEU A 29 13.46 -1.70 20.53
CA LEU A 29 14.05 -2.26 19.32
C LEU A 29 15.24 -1.46 18.78
N GLY A 30 15.58 -0.33 19.41
CA GLY A 30 16.74 0.49 19.04
C GLY A 30 16.42 1.57 18.00
N GLU A 31 17.47 2.11 17.35
CA GLU A 31 17.35 3.25 16.47
C GLU A 31 16.64 2.94 15.15
N VAL A 32 16.01 3.98 14.56
CA VAL A 32 15.32 3.88 13.27
C VAL A 32 16.19 4.45 12.16
N TYR A 33 16.40 3.63 11.14
CA TYR A 33 17.14 3.92 9.92
C TYR A 33 16.18 4.08 8.75
N ALA A 34 16.42 5.05 7.89
CA ALA A 34 15.75 5.17 6.59
C ALA A 34 16.75 4.91 5.47
N LEU A 35 16.41 4.08 4.49
CA LEU A 35 17.15 3.98 3.24
C LEU A 35 16.51 4.86 2.17
N VAL A 36 17.34 5.70 1.56
CA VAL A 36 16.96 6.59 0.46
C VAL A 36 17.79 6.27 -0.76
N LEU A 37 17.14 5.92 -1.85
CA LEU A 37 17.79 5.67 -3.14
C LEU A 37 17.81 6.96 -3.96
N GLY A 38 18.97 7.23 -4.60
CA GLY A 38 19.18 8.44 -5.39
C GLY A 38 19.47 9.68 -4.56
N GLN A 39 19.65 10.80 -5.26
CA GLN A 39 19.74 12.10 -4.60
C GLN A 39 18.35 12.57 -4.18
N LYS A 40 18.22 12.99 -2.93
CA LYS A 40 17.01 13.61 -2.43
C LYS A 40 17.29 15.03 -1.97
N GLU A 41 16.32 15.89 -2.16
CA GLU A 41 16.39 17.28 -1.69
C GLU A 41 16.46 17.31 -0.16
N GLN A 42 17.08 18.36 0.37
CA GLN A 42 17.25 18.52 1.82
C GLN A 42 15.90 18.55 2.57
N VAL A 43 14.86 19.06 1.92
CA VAL A 43 13.48 19.06 2.45
C VAL A 43 12.99 17.62 2.70
N THR A 44 13.24 16.69 1.78
CA THR A 44 12.88 15.29 1.96
C THR A 44 13.62 14.64 3.13
N ILE A 45 14.92 14.92 3.28
CA ILE A 45 15.73 14.45 4.40
C ILE A 45 15.18 14.96 5.74
N GLN A 46 14.85 16.26 5.80
CA GLN A 46 14.24 16.85 6.99
C GLN A 46 12.88 16.22 7.32
N SER A 47 12.07 15.93 6.31
CA SER A 47 10.80 15.23 6.51
C SER A 47 11.02 13.85 7.11
N LEU A 48 11.96 13.04 6.60
CA LEU A 48 12.27 11.72 7.17
C LEU A 48 12.66 11.81 8.66
N VAL A 49 13.41 12.85 9.05
CA VAL A 49 13.75 13.10 10.46
C VAL A 49 12.51 13.42 11.29
N GLN A 50 11.62 14.28 10.76
CA GLN A 50 10.37 14.63 11.45
C GLN A 50 9.49 13.41 11.70
N TYR A 51 9.49 12.41 10.79
CA TYR A 51 8.75 11.18 10.95
C TYR A 51 9.49 10.10 11.77
N GLY A 52 10.68 10.38 12.30
CA GLY A 52 11.33 9.54 13.30
C GLY A 52 12.63 8.86 12.88
N ALA A 53 13.15 9.12 11.66
CA ALA A 53 14.46 8.61 11.27
C ALA A 53 15.57 9.25 12.14
N LYS A 54 16.44 8.41 12.73
CA LYS A 54 17.64 8.82 13.46
C LYS A 54 18.89 8.73 12.58
N ARG A 55 18.90 7.81 11.65
CA ARG A 55 19.95 7.65 10.64
C ARG A 55 19.33 7.55 9.26
N ILE A 56 19.93 8.25 8.31
CA ILE A 56 19.52 8.23 6.92
C ILE A 56 20.68 7.71 6.09
N LEU A 57 20.45 6.60 5.41
CA LEU A 57 21.41 5.95 4.53
C LEU A 57 21.01 6.33 3.10
N THR A 58 21.92 6.97 2.39
CA THR A 58 21.67 7.41 1.01
C THR A 58 22.56 6.63 0.04
N VAL A 59 22.02 6.37 -1.13
CA VAL A 59 22.77 5.77 -2.25
C VAL A 59 22.75 6.76 -3.40
N PRO A 60 23.69 7.72 -3.42
CA PRO A 60 23.75 8.73 -4.46
C PRO A 60 24.13 8.12 -5.83
N GLY A 61 23.81 8.83 -6.90
CA GLY A 61 24.17 8.41 -8.26
C GLY A 61 23.34 7.27 -8.85
N VAL A 62 22.30 6.84 -8.13
CA VAL A 62 21.36 5.82 -8.56
C VAL A 62 20.02 6.45 -8.89
N ASP A 63 19.46 6.18 -10.06
CA ASP A 63 18.06 6.48 -10.33
C ASP A 63 17.18 5.38 -9.70
N PRO A 64 16.37 5.71 -8.67
CA PRO A 64 15.49 4.73 -8.02
C PRO A 64 14.55 4.02 -9.00
N ASN A 65 14.27 4.65 -10.13
CA ASN A 65 13.39 4.10 -11.16
C ASN A 65 14.05 3.07 -12.06
N THR A 66 15.38 2.96 -12.03
CA THR A 66 16.14 2.03 -12.87
C THR A 66 16.66 0.82 -12.10
N LEU A 67 16.61 0.85 -10.77
CA LEU A 67 17.01 -0.29 -9.96
C LEU A 67 15.97 -1.41 -9.99
N ASP A 68 16.47 -2.62 -10.20
CA ASP A 68 15.71 -3.84 -10.04
C ASP A 68 15.59 -4.26 -8.57
N ALA A 69 14.66 -5.19 -8.30
CA ALA A 69 14.43 -5.70 -6.95
C ALA A 69 15.67 -6.39 -6.34
N GLU A 70 16.51 -7.02 -7.16
CA GLU A 70 17.71 -7.71 -6.70
C GLU A 70 18.76 -6.73 -6.19
N SER A 71 18.98 -5.64 -6.91
CA SER A 71 19.94 -4.59 -6.52
C SER A 71 19.50 -3.91 -5.21
N ILE A 72 18.23 -3.57 -5.08
CA ILE A 72 17.68 -3.00 -3.85
C ILE A 72 17.79 -4.00 -2.69
N ALA A 73 17.43 -5.26 -2.91
CA ALA A 73 17.55 -6.30 -1.90
C ALA A 73 19.00 -6.54 -1.47
N PHE A 74 19.95 -6.43 -2.39
CA PHE A 74 21.37 -6.50 -2.07
C PHE A 74 21.76 -5.37 -1.11
N VAL A 75 21.45 -4.13 -1.42
CA VAL A 75 21.74 -2.96 -0.56
C VAL A 75 21.18 -3.13 0.83
N LEU A 76 19.88 -3.45 0.93
CA LEU A 76 19.21 -3.66 2.23
C LEU A 76 19.86 -4.79 3.04
N SER A 77 20.22 -5.89 2.38
CA SER A 77 20.87 -7.02 3.07
C SER A 77 22.28 -6.69 3.54
N GLU A 78 23.08 -5.96 2.76
CA GLU A 78 24.43 -5.54 3.18
C GLU A 78 24.38 -4.55 4.36
N ILE A 79 23.42 -3.61 4.35
CA ILE A 79 23.18 -2.73 5.51
C ILE A 79 22.88 -3.57 6.75
N ALA A 80 21.96 -4.53 6.63
CA ALA A 80 21.57 -5.36 7.77
C ALA A 80 22.68 -6.27 8.29
N LYS A 81 23.59 -6.75 7.42
CA LYS A 81 24.74 -7.58 7.80
C LYS A 81 25.84 -6.79 8.52
N ASN A 82 26.18 -5.62 8.00
CA ASN A 82 27.38 -4.86 8.36
C ASN A 82 27.21 -3.92 9.56
N SER A 83 26.69 -4.39 10.68
CA SER A 83 26.38 -3.63 11.91
C SER A 83 25.03 -2.88 11.91
N GLY A 84 24.18 -3.22 10.98
CA GLY A 84 22.90 -2.57 10.82
C GLY A 84 21.77 -3.20 11.64
N PRO A 85 20.58 -2.71 11.40
CA PRO A 85 19.37 -3.09 12.10
C PRO A 85 19.02 -4.59 11.92
N ASP A 86 18.32 -5.13 12.92
CA ASP A 86 17.87 -6.53 12.90
C ASP A 86 16.47 -6.67 12.29
N ILE A 87 15.73 -5.58 12.22
CA ILE A 87 14.36 -5.56 11.70
C ILE A 87 14.31 -4.68 10.46
N LEU A 88 13.72 -5.19 9.39
CA LEU A 88 13.50 -4.46 8.16
C LEU A 88 11.99 -4.33 7.92
N LEU A 89 11.51 -3.10 7.85
CA LEU A 89 10.14 -2.75 7.49
C LEU A 89 10.13 -2.22 6.06
N ILE A 90 9.40 -2.88 5.19
CA ILE A 90 9.33 -2.56 3.76
C ILE A 90 7.88 -2.32 3.40
N ARG A 91 7.57 -1.27 2.62
CA ARG A 91 6.21 -1.06 2.13
C ARG A 91 5.78 -2.21 1.21
N SER A 92 4.60 -2.79 1.46
CA SER A 92 4.08 -3.94 0.70
C SER A 92 3.44 -3.51 -0.63
N SER A 93 4.23 -2.89 -1.49
CA SER A 93 3.92 -2.74 -2.91
C SER A 93 4.24 -4.04 -3.67
N ARG A 94 3.95 -4.11 -4.96
CA ARG A 94 4.38 -5.24 -5.79
C ARG A 94 5.91 -5.42 -5.73
N LEU A 95 6.65 -4.34 -5.90
CA LEU A 95 8.12 -4.32 -5.82
C LEU A 95 8.59 -4.63 -4.39
N GLY A 96 7.99 -3.98 -3.38
CA GLY A 96 8.39 -4.17 -1.99
C GLY A 96 8.22 -5.60 -1.48
N LYS A 97 7.20 -6.34 -1.92
CA LYS A 97 7.04 -7.77 -1.59
C LYS A 97 8.14 -8.63 -2.20
N GLU A 98 8.50 -8.36 -3.44
CA GLU A 98 9.60 -9.05 -4.10
C GLU A 98 10.93 -8.77 -3.39
N ILE A 99 11.19 -7.50 -3.05
CA ILE A 99 12.37 -7.10 -2.28
C ILE A 99 12.39 -7.80 -0.93
N ALA A 100 11.27 -7.83 -0.19
CA ALA A 100 11.21 -8.45 1.13
C ALA A 100 11.59 -9.93 1.10
N GLY A 101 11.05 -10.69 0.15
CA GLY A 101 11.42 -12.10 -0.03
C GLY A 101 12.90 -12.31 -0.36
N ARG A 102 13.46 -11.50 -1.27
CA ARG A 102 14.89 -11.57 -1.63
C ARG A 102 15.82 -11.20 -0.48
N VAL A 103 15.48 -10.15 0.28
CA VAL A 103 16.23 -9.74 1.47
C VAL A 103 16.19 -10.83 2.53
N ALA A 104 15.03 -11.40 2.81
CA ALA A 104 14.89 -12.47 3.79
C ALA A 104 15.77 -13.68 3.42
N GLN A 105 15.76 -14.11 2.15
CA GLN A 105 16.62 -15.18 1.67
C GLN A 105 18.11 -14.86 1.84
N LYS A 106 18.55 -13.63 1.48
CA LYS A 106 19.97 -13.22 1.61
C LYS A 106 20.45 -13.14 3.06
N LEU A 107 19.53 -12.92 4.00
CA LEU A 107 19.81 -12.80 5.44
C LEU A 107 19.59 -14.10 6.21
N GLY A 108 19.02 -15.13 5.59
CA GLY A 108 18.52 -16.31 6.31
C GLY A 108 17.45 -15.94 7.35
N ALA A 109 16.66 -14.93 7.05
CA ALA A 109 15.65 -14.34 7.93
C ALA A 109 14.25 -14.87 7.65
N GLY A 110 13.41 -14.93 8.68
CA GLY A 110 11.97 -15.09 8.51
C GLY A 110 11.36 -13.84 7.87
N CYS A 111 10.28 -14.04 7.12
CA CYS A 111 9.58 -12.96 6.41
C CYS A 111 8.08 -13.05 6.60
N VAL A 112 7.47 -11.94 7.05
CA VAL A 112 6.02 -11.76 7.07
C VAL A 112 5.65 -10.71 6.02
N THR A 113 4.72 -11.05 5.13
CA THR A 113 4.26 -10.15 4.08
C THR A 113 2.85 -9.64 4.34
N ASP A 114 2.54 -8.45 3.83
CA ASP A 114 1.21 -7.83 3.94
C ASP A 114 0.75 -7.63 5.40
N ALA A 115 1.66 -7.28 6.30
CA ALA A 115 1.30 -6.96 7.69
C ALA A 115 0.38 -5.74 7.74
N ILE A 116 -0.67 -5.85 8.55
CA ILE A 116 -1.67 -4.78 8.77
C ILE A 116 -1.53 -4.14 10.16
N SER A 117 -0.85 -4.83 11.09
CA SER A 117 -0.57 -4.35 12.44
C SER A 117 0.78 -4.86 12.90
N LEU A 118 1.45 -4.05 13.74
CA LEU A 118 2.69 -4.38 14.42
C LEU A 118 2.55 -3.98 15.88
N GLU A 119 2.85 -4.91 16.77
CA GLU A 119 2.77 -4.72 18.23
C GLU A 119 3.93 -5.42 18.92
N ILE A 120 4.41 -4.86 20.05
CA ILE A 120 5.34 -5.56 20.93
C ILE A 120 4.54 -6.29 22.00
N LYS A 121 4.73 -7.59 22.10
CA LYS A 121 4.15 -8.43 23.16
C LYS A 121 5.27 -9.17 23.90
N GLY A 122 5.56 -8.70 25.11
CA GLY A 122 6.74 -9.20 25.85
C GLY A 122 8.03 -8.92 25.06
N PRO A 123 8.86 -9.94 24.78
CA PRO A 123 10.09 -9.77 24.00
C PRO A 123 9.86 -9.77 22.48
N ASP A 124 8.66 -10.06 21.99
CA ASP A 124 8.40 -10.36 20.60
C ASP A 124 7.73 -9.20 19.86
N LEU A 125 8.19 -8.96 18.64
CA LEU A 125 7.49 -8.15 17.65
C LEU A 125 6.49 -9.05 16.93
N VAL A 126 5.21 -8.82 17.18
CA VAL A 126 4.08 -9.55 16.59
C VAL A 126 3.57 -8.76 15.38
N ALA A 127 3.52 -9.42 14.24
CA ALA A 127 2.90 -8.90 13.02
C ALA A 127 1.56 -9.58 12.79
N GLN A 128 0.52 -8.81 12.52
CA GLN A 128 -0.79 -9.36 12.11
C GLN A 128 -0.98 -9.18 10.62
N ARG A 129 -1.57 -10.18 9.98
CA ARG A 129 -1.90 -10.14 8.54
C ARG A 129 -3.17 -10.91 8.21
N TYR A 130 -3.80 -10.57 7.11
CA TYR A 130 -4.89 -11.37 6.58
C TYR A 130 -4.37 -12.68 5.99
N THR A 131 -5.07 -13.77 6.31
CA THR A 131 -4.78 -15.12 5.80
C THR A 131 -6.05 -15.79 5.27
N LEU A 132 -5.90 -16.94 4.60
CA LEU A 132 -7.01 -17.71 4.00
C LEU A 132 -7.95 -16.84 3.14
N GLY A 133 -7.35 -16.05 2.23
CA GLY A 133 -8.13 -15.17 1.36
C GLY A 133 -8.81 -13.99 2.07
N GLY A 134 -8.32 -13.60 3.25
CA GLY A 134 -8.88 -12.49 4.04
C GLY A 134 -9.94 -12.89 5.06
N ASN A 135 -10.24 -14.19 5.18
CA ASN A 135 -11.25 -14.68 6.13
C ASN A 135 -10.76 -14.72 7.58
N THR A 136 -9.46 -14.68 7.78
CA THR A 136 -8.85 -14.76 9.12
C THR A 136 -7.70 -13.76 9.23
N ILE A 137 -7.38 -13.38 10.47
CA ILE A 137 -6.18 -12.61 10.80
C ILE A 137 -5.27 -13.54 11.60
N SER A 138 -4.05 -13.77 11.10
CA SER A 138 -2.99 -14.45 11.86
C SER A 138 -2.16 -13.43 12.63
N SER A 139 -1.68 -13.84 13.80
CA SER A 139 -0.62 -13.14 14.55
C SER A 139 0.65 -13.98 14.43
N GLU A 140 1.68 -13.40 13.86
CA GLU A 140 2.91 -14.10 13.50
C GLU A 140 4.11 -13.47 14.20
N VAL A 141 5.02 -14.32 14.69
CA VAL A 141 6.30 -13.94 15.30
C VAL A 141 7.43 -14.53 14.48
N ILE A 142 8.38 -13.71 14.09
CA ILE A 142 9.58 -14.17 13.39
C ILE A 142 10.63 -14.58 14.43
N MET A 143 11.02 -15.85 14.44
CA MET A 143 11.93 -16.42 15.43
C MET A 143 13.42 -16.21 15.10
N THR A 144 13.74 -15.86 13.85
CA THR A 144 15.13 -15.58 13.44
C THR A 144 15.62 -14.24 13.99
N THR A 145 16.96 -14.10 14.16
CA THR A 145 17.59 -12.86 14.65
C THR A 145 17.25 -11.67 13.75
N LYS A 146 17.46 -11.83 12.44
CA LYS A 146 17.01 -10.85 11.45
C LYS A 146 15.56 -11.10 11.08
N LYS A 147 14.78 -10.05 10.95
CA LYS A 147 13.34 -10.11 10.69
C LYS A 147 12.97 -9.19 9.52
N VAL A 148 12.24 -9.70 8.57
CA VAL A 148 11.77 -8.91 7.42
C VAL A 148 10.25 -8.88 7.43
N ILE A 149 9.68 -7.69 7.40
CA ILE A 149 8.23 -7.50 7.42
C ILE A 149 7.85 -6.53 6.33
N SER A 150 7.02 -6.95 5.38
CA SER A 150 6.39 -6.00 4.48
C SER A 150 5.02 -5.60 5.01
N VAL A 151 4.76 -4.29 5.03
CA VAL A 151 3.58 -3.67 5.64
C VAL A 151 2.65 -3.13 4.55
N MET A 152 1.38 -3.44 4.66
CA MET A 152 0.36 -2.93 3.73
C MET A 152 0.31 -1.40 3.77
N PRO A 153 0.20 -0.75 2.60
CA PRO A 153 0.01 0.70 2.53
C PRO A 153 -1.17 1.17 3.37
N ARG A 154 -1.03 2.33 4.00
CA ARG A 154 -2.04 2.94 4.85
C ARG A 154 -2.47 2.10 6.07
N SER A 155 -1.61 1.16 6.52
CA SER A 155 -1.84 0.43 7.77
C SER A 155 -1.62 1.29 9.00
N PHE A 156 -0.74 2.28 8.89
CA PHE A 156 -0.45 3.22 9.96
C PHE A 156 -0.66 4.65 9.48
N GLU A 157 -0.93 5.55 10.41
CA GLU A 157 -1.05 6.97 10.12
C GLU A 157 0.33 7.63 10.20
N ALA A 158 0.73 8.35 9.15
CA ALA A 158 1.94 9.13 9.16
C ALA A 158 1.74 10.38 10.04
N ARG A 159 2.48 10.48 11.14
CA ARG A 159 2.42 11.61 12.08
C ARG A 159 3.81 12.21 12.28
N PRO A 160 4.03 13.46 11.87
CA PRO A 160 5.29 14.13 12.15
C PRO A 160 5.44 14.29 13.67
N GLY A 161 6.59 13.86 14.19
CA GLY A 161 6.94 14.05 15.60
C GLY A 161 7.51 15.45 15.85
N GLN A 162 7.66 15.80 17.12
CA GLN A 162 8.29 17.08 17.52
C GLN A 162 9.82 17.02 17.49
N SER A 163 10.44 15.95 16.97
CA SER A 163 11.89 15.78 16.98
C SER A 163 12.56 16.70 15.95
N ALA A 164 13.04 17.82 16.39
CA ALA A 164 14.01 18.65 15.67
C ALA A 164 15.47 18.10 15.83
N GLY A 165 15.65 16.78 15.70
CA GLY A 165 16.96 16.16 15.82
C GLY A 165 17.71 16.20 14.48
N ALA A 166 19.05 16.32 14.53
CA ALA A 166 19.86 16.07 13.36
C ALA A 166 19.96 14.54 13.16
N ALA A 167 19.71 14.06 11.94
CA ALA A 167 20.00 12.67 11.60
C ALA A 167 21.42 12.55 11.08
N GLU A 168 22.07 11.43 11.38
CA GLU A 168 23.32 11.06 10.74
C GLU A 168 23.00 10.63 9.30
N VAL A 169 23.52 11.37 8.32
CA VAL A 169 23.39 11.02 6.89
C VAL A 169 24.66 10.30 6.45
N LYS A 170 24.55 9.07 5.98
CA LYS A 170 25.67 8.28 5.50
C LYS A 170 25.43 7.83 4.07
N GLU A 171 26.37 8.14 3.20
CA GLU A 171 26.37 7.65 1.84
C GLU A 171 26.91 6.21 1.75
N LEU A 172 26.25 5.41 0.93
CA LEU A 172 26.61 4.03 0.68
C LEU A 172 26.95 3.84 -0.81
N ALA A 173 28.06 3.17 -1.08
CA ALA A 173 28.35 2.67 -2.41
C ALA A 173 27.66 1.32 -2.61
N ILE A 174 27.03 1.15 -3.75
CA ILE A 174 26.47 -0.14 -4.18
C ILE A 174 27.32 -0.71 -5.32
N PRO A 175 27.46 -2.04 -5.40
CA PRO A 175 28.03 -2.66 -6.57
C PRO A 175 27.15 -2.44 -7.79
N SER A 176 27.75 -2.49 -8.99
CA SER A 176 27.01 -2.39 -10.23
C SER A 176 25.88 -3.44 -10.28
N PRO A 177 24.67 -3.05 -10.69
CA PRO A 177 23.56 -3.98 -10.81
C PRO A 177 23.90 -5.10 -11.82
N ARG A 178 23.42 -6.31 -11.55
CA ARG A 178 23.61 -7.46 -12.46
C ARG A 178 22.69 -7.41 -13.67
N VAL A 179 21.64 -6.61 -13.55
CA VAL A 179 20.62 -6.40 -14.60
C VAL A 179 20.63 -4.93 -14.93
N GLU A 180 20.77 -4.62 -16.21
CA GLU A 180 20.70 -3.27 -16.74
C GLU A 180 19.33 -3.03 -17.35
N MET A 181 18.70 -1.91 -16.98
CA MET A 181 17.43 -1.50 -17.57
C MET A 181 17.70 -0.90 -18.94
N VAL A 182 17.33 -1.62 -20.00
CA VAL A 182 17.56 -1.20 -21.39
C VAL A 182 16.56 -0.11 -21.79
N GLU A 183 15.30 -0.23 -21.38
CA GLU A 183 14.26 0.71 -21.74
C GLU A 183 13.14 0.73 -20.71
N ARG A 184 12.62 1.91 -20.40
CA ARG A 184 11.39 2.10 -19.63
C ARG A 184 10.36 2.81 -20.50
N ARG A 185 9.32 2.10 -20.86
CA ARG A 185 8.16 2.68 -21.57
C ARG A 185 7.12 3.12 -20.55
N LYS A 186 6.87 4.43 -20.49
CA LYS A 186 5.75 4.95 -19.71
C LYS A 186 4.47 4.50 -20.42
N LYS A 187 3.70 3.62 -19.80
CA LYS A 187 2.35 3.35 -20.31
C LYS A 187 1.58 4.67 -20.31
N THR A 188 1.00 5.02 -21.43
CA THR A 188 0.10 6.19 -21.58
C THR A 188 -1.26 5.96 -20.92
N SER A 189 -1.33 5.13 -19.90
CA SER A 189 -2.52 5.03 -19.07
C SER A 189 -2.60 6.30 -18.24
N GLU A 190 -3.75 6.95 -18.27
CA GLU A 190 -4.13 7.98 -17.32
C GLU A 190 -3.62 7.60 -15.92
N SER A 191 -3.08 8.56 -15.20
CA SER A 191 -2.50 8.35 -13.87
C SER A 191 -3.58 7.79 -12.92
N ASN A 192 -3.68 6.47 -12.86
CA ASN A 192 -4.71 5.78 -12.10
C ASN A 192 -4.20 5.53 -10.69
N ASN A 193 -4.57 6.40 -9.79
CA ASN A 193 -4.13 6.34 -8.41
C ASN A 193 -5.15 5.63 -7.50
N VAL A 194 -5.66 4.47 -7.97
CA VAL A 194 -6.69 3.70 -7.28
C VAL A 194 -6.24 3.28 -5.86
N GLU A 195 -4.96 2.97 -5.68
CA GLU A 195 -4.41 2.57 -4.37
C GLU A 195 -4.34 3.73 -3.36
N SER A 196 -4.12 4.96 -3.85
CA SER A 196 -3.99 6.14 -3.00
C SER A 196 -5.23 7.04 -3.00
N ALA A 197 -6.29 6.63 -3.70
CA ALA A 197 -7.54 7.38 -3.75
C ALA A 197 -8.16 7.56 -2.36
N ASP A 198 -8.60 8.77 -2.05
CA ASP A 198 -9.41 9.04 -0.86
C ASP A 198 -10.86 8.57 -1.04
N ASN A 199 -11.40 8.73 -2.23
CA ASN A 199 -12.71 8.23 -2.63
C ASN A 199 -12.53 7.26 -3.81
N LEU A 200 -13.11 6.07 -3.70
CA LEU A 200 -13.00 5.02 -4.70
C LEU A 200 -14.39 4.48 -5.04
N ILE A 201 -14.73 4.49 -6.32
CA ILE A 201 -15.92 3.85 -6.84
C ILE A 201 -15.49 2.61 -7.59
N CYS A 202 -15.97 1.44 -7.17
CA CYS A 202 -15.75 0.19 -7.88
C CYS A 202 -17.05 -0.28 -8.56
N VAL A 203 -16.96 -0.51 -9.86
CA VAL A 203 -18.04 -1.06 -10.65
C VAL A 203 -17.85 -2.55 -10.91
N GLY A 204 -18.94 -3.31 -10.80
CA GLY A 204 -18.98 -4.75 -11.07
C GLY A 204 -19.86 -5.10 -12.27
N GLN A 205 -20.13 -6.41 -12.47
CA GLN A 205 -20.95 -6.94 -13.57
C GLN A 205 -22.42 -6.54 -13.52
N GLY A 206 -22.85 -5.78 -12.52
CA GLY A 206 -24.19 -5.18 -12.50
C GLY A 206 -24.41 -4.16 -13.62
N ILE A 207 -23.33 -3.60 -14.18
CA ILE A 207 -23.38 -2.75 -15.37
C ILE A 207 -23.57 -3.64 -16.62
N SER A 208 -24.46 -3.27 -17.50
CA SER A 208 -24.89 -4.13 -18.62
C SER A 208 -24.07 -3.93 -19.89
N ARG A 209 -23.58 -2.71 -20.16
CA ARG A 209 -22.82 -2.34 -21.37
C ARG A 209 -21.66 -1.42 -21.03
N LYS A 210 -20.65 -1.41 -21.89
CA LYS A 210 -19.48 -0.55 -21.74
C LYS A 210 -19.85 0.94 -21.79
N GLU A 211 -20.79 1.29 -22.65
CA GLU A 211 -21.26 2.66 -22.84
C GLU A 211 -21.89 3.23 -21.56
N ASP A 212 -22.47 2.37 -20.74
CA ASP A 212 -23.13 2.78 -19.48
C ASP A 212 -22.09 3.21 -18.40
N LEU A 213 -20.79 2.98 -18.63
CA LEU A 213 -19.73 3.52 -17.79
C LEU A 213 -19.72 5.04 -17.70
N VAL A 214 -20.36 5.73 -18.63
CA VAL A 214 -20.54 7.19 -18.59
C VAL A 214 -21.23 7.63 -17.30
N ILE A 215 -22.26 6.91 -16.86
CA ILE A 215 -23.02 7.20 -15.63
C ILE A 215 -22.09 7.08 -14.40
N ILE A 216 -21.22 6.08 -14.41
CA ILE A 216 -20.27 5.85 -13.32
C ILE A 216 -19.19 6.94 -13.32
N ASN A 217 -18.67 7.32 -14.49
CA ASN A 217 -17.69 8.40 -14.60
C ASN A 217 -18.24 9.75 -14.13
N GLU A 218 -19.49 10.09 -14.46
CA GLU A 218 -20.14 11.30 -13.95
C GLU A 218 -20.25 11.29 -12.42
N PHE A 219 -20.52 10.13 -11.84
CA PHE A 219 -20.58 9.96 -10.40
C PHE A 219 -19.19 10.07 -9.77
N CYS A 220 -18.14 9.50 -10.41
CA CYS A 220 -16.74 9.68 -9.99
C CYS A 220 -16.36 11.17 -9.94
N VAL A 221 -16.70 11.93 -10.98
CA VAL A 221 -16.45 13.38 -11.03
C VAL A 221 -17.19 14.09 -9.89
N ALA A 222 -18.46 13.78 -9.66
CA ALA A 222 -19.26 14.42 -8.61
C ALA A 222 -18.68 14.15 -7.19
N LEU A 223 -18.10 12.97 -6.96
CA LEU A 223 -17.49 12.59 -5.67
C LEU A 223 -16.01 12.90 -5.56
N HIS A 224 -15.35 13.42 -6.62
CA HIS A 224 -13.88 13.47 -6.71
C HIS A 224 -13.27 12.10 -6.40
N ALA A 225 -13.80 11.05 -7.01
CA ALA A 225 -13.43 9.68 -6.77
C ALA A 225 -12.67 9.08 -7.96
N GLU A 226 -11.76 8.15 -7.68
CA GLU A 226 -11.16 7.30 -8.71
C GLU A 226 -12.10 6.16 -9.09
N LEU A 227 -12.07 5.78 -10.37
CA LEU A 227 -12.80 4.62 -10.86
C LEU A 227 -11.94 3.36 -10.68
N GLY A 228 -12.44 2.40 -9.94
CA GLY A 228 -11.96 1.03 -9.88
C GLY A 228 -12.98 0.05 -10.48
N CYS A 229 -12.57 -1.20 -10.65
CA CYS A 229 -13.46 -2.23 -11.15
C CYS A 229 -13.18 -3.61 -10.55
N THR A 230 -14.14 -4.52 -10.72
CA THR A 230 -13.93 -5.94 -10.42
C THR A 230 -13.23 -6.63 -11.61
N ARG A 231 -12.62 -7.79 -11.34
CA ARG A 231 -11.86 -8.56 -12.32
C ARG A 231 -12.60 -8.79 -13.66
N PRO A 232 -13.89 -9.17 -13.71
CA PRO A 232 -14.57 -9.39 -14.98
C PRO A 232 -14.53 -8.19 -15.93
N LEU A 233 -14.70 -6.96 -15.42
CA LEU A 233 -14.69 -5.77 -16.25
C LEU A 233 -13.28 -5.43 -16.78
N ALA A 234 -12.26 -5.80 -16.07
CA ALA A 234 -10.88 -5.57 -16.48
C ALA A 234 -10.33 -6.70 -17.35
N ALA A 235 -10.36 -7.94 -16.84
CA ALA A 235 -9.67 -9.07 -17.44
C ALA A 235 -10.50 -9.81 -18.50
N ASP A 236 -11.84 -9.89 -18.33
CA ASP A 236 -12.68 -10.68 -19.23
C ASP A 236 -13.28 -9.79 -20.33
N PHE A 237 -13.84 -8.64 -19.95
CA PHE A 237 -14.52 -7.74 -20.91
C PHE A 237 -13.60 -6.63 -21.46
N HIS A 238 -12.47 -6.34 -20.80
CA HIS A 238 -11.57 -5.24 -21.17
C HIS A 238 -12.28 -3.87 -21.32
N TRP A 239 -13.30 -3.62 -20.49
CA TRP A 239 -14.02 -2.34 -20.48
C TRP A 239 -13.28 -1.28 -19.68
N VAL A 240 -12.54 -1.70 -18.67
CA VAL A 240 -11.72 -0.87 -17.78
C VAL A 240 -10.30 -1.45 -17.75
N SER A 241 -9.30 -0.59 -17.62
CA SER A 241 -7.90 -1.03 -17.55
C SER A 241 -7.68 -1.98 -16.37
N GLU A 242 -6.84 -3.01 -16.55
CA GLU A 242 -6.44 -3.94 -15.48
C GLU A 242 -5.77 -3.23 -14.30
N GLU A 243 -5.15 -2.08 -14.53
CA GLU A 243 -4.54 -1.28 -13.47
C GLU A 243 -5.56 -0.68 -12.49
N ARG A 244 -6.84 -0.64 -12.89
CA ARG A 244 -7.98 -0.22 -12.06
C ARG A 244 -8.67 -1.39 -11.35
N MET A 245 -8.19 -2.60 -11.55
CA MET A 245 -8.75 -3.79 -10.91
C MET A 245 -8.46 -3.80 -9.41
N VAL A 246 -9.51 -4.00 -8.61
CA VAL A 246 -9.45 -4.04 -7.15
C VAL A 246 -9.78 -5.44 -6.64
N GLY A 247 -8.92 -5.99 -5.76
CA GLY A 247 -9.09 -7.33 -5.19
C GLY A 247 -7.77 -8.05 -4.96
N ILE A 248 -7.83 -9.36 -4.71
CA ILE A 248 -6.66 -10.23 -4.43
C ILE A 248 -5.62 -10.16 -5.54
N SER A 249 -6.06 -10.28 -6.79
CA SER A 249 -5.16 -10.25 -7.97
C SER A 249 -4.94 -8.84 -8.50
N GLY A 250 -5.61 -7.84 -7.94
CA GLY A 250 -5.52 -6.43 -8.34
C GLY A 250 -4.91 -5.57 -7.24
N LYS A 251 -5.42 -4.35 -7.15
CA LYS A 251 -5.00 -3.38 -6.15
C LYS A 251 -5.72 -3.61 -4.82
N LYS A 252 -5.00 -3.37 -3.72
CA LYS A 252 -5.57 -3.31 -2.38
C LYS A 252 -5.66 -1.84 -1.97
N CYS A 253 -6.87 -1.38 -1.71
CA CYS A 253 -7.18 0.03 -1.48
C CYS A 253 -7.69 0.25 -0.05
N LYS A 254 -7.39 1.42 0.50
CA LYS A 254 -7.89 1.86 1.80
C LYS A 254 -8.42 3.29 1.70
N PRO A 255 -9.48 3.53 0.90
CA PRO A 255 -10.06 4.86 0.77
C PRO A 255 -10.80 5.28 2.04
N LYS A 256 -11.04 6.58 2.19
CA LYS A 256 -11.95 7.12 3.20
C LYS A 256 -13.41 6.74 2.88
N LEU A 257 -13.76 6.76 1.59
CA LEU A 257 -15.06 6.34 1.08
C LEU A 257 -14.88 5.35 -0.07
N HIS A 258 -15.48 4.18 0.06
CA HIS A 258 -15.61 3.19 -1.00
C HIS A 258 -17.07 3.03 -1.40
N VAL A 259 -17.37 3.11 -2.70
CA VAL A 259 -18.72 2.83 -3.23
C VAL A 259 -18.65 1.65 -4.20
N SER A 260 -19.30 0.55 -3.85
CA SER A 260 -19.44 -0.64 -4.69
C SER A 260 -20.75 -0.57 -5.46
N ILE A 261 -20.68 -0.57 -6.80
CA ILE A 261 -21.86 -0.44 -7.69
C ILE A 261 -21.98 -1.69 -8.54
N GLY A 262 -23.08 -2.43 -8.37
CA GLY A 262 -23.33 -3.67 -9.11
C GLY A 262 -22.23 -4.74 -8.88
N VAL A 263 -21.63 -4.75 -7.71
CA VAL A 263 -20.62 -5.71 -7.28
C VAL A 263 -21.27 -6.78 -6.42
N SER A 264 -20.99 -8.07 -6.70
CA SER A 264 -21.53 -9.18 -5.92
C SER A 264 -20.96 -9.30 -4.50
N GLY A 265 -19.70 -8.87 -4.30
CA GLY A 265 -19.03 -8.96 -3.00
C GLY A 265 -18.35 -10.31 -2.73
N GLN A 266 -17.87 -10.97 -3.77
CA GLN A 266 -17.01 -12.15 -3.62
C GLN A 266 -15.73 -11.78 -2.87
N ILE A 267 -15.20 -12.74 -2.09
CA ILE A 267 -14.01 -12.55 -1.23
C ILE A 267 -12.83 -12.00 -2.03
N GLN A 268 -12.67 -12.44 -3.28
CA GLN A 268 -11.59 -12.00 -4.15
C GLN A 268 -11.59 -10.49 -4.39
N HIS A 269 -12.75 -9.84 -4.37
CA HIS A 269 -12.87 -8.39 -4.46
C HIS A 269 -12.85 -7.73 -3.08
N THR A 270 -13.58 -8.27 -2.11
CA THR A 270 -13.77 -7.63 -0.80
C THR A 270 -12.47 -7.46 -0.02
N VAL A 271 -11.53 -8.39 -0.15
CA VAL A 271 -10.17 -8.26 0.42
C VAL A 271 -9.44 -7.00 -0.07
N GLY A 272 -9.75 -6.54 -1.28
CA GLY A 272 -9.17 -5.31 -1.83
C GLY A 272 -9.71 -4.01 -1.22
N ILE A 273 -10.85 -4.07 -0.51
CA ILE A 273 -11.58 -2.88 -0.02
C ILE A 273 -11.94 -2.91 1.45
N MET A 274 -11.75 -4.05 2.13
CA MET A 274 -12.21 -4.26 3.51
C MET A 274 -11.58 -3.30 4.55
N ASN A 275 -10.49 -2.65 4.19
CA ASN A 275 -9.83 -1.63 5.02
C ASN A 275 -10.32 -0.20 4.72
N SER A 276 -11.34 -0.01 3.89
CA SER A 276 -11.96 1.29 3.67
C SER A 276 -12.58 1.82 4.95
N LYS A 277 -12.56 3.14 5.14
CA LYS A 277 -13.14 3.74 6.35
C LYS A 277 -14.68 3.67 6.35
N VAL A 278 -15.28 3.85 5.16
CA VAL A 278 -16.73 3.72 4.94
C VAL A 278 -16.94 2.97 3.63
N ILE A 279 -17.78 1.95 3.67
CA ILE A 279 -18.18 1.15 2.50
C ILE A 279 -19.67 1.34 2.25
N VAL A 280 -20.00 1.81 1.04
CA VAL A 280 -21.36 1.92 0.53
C VAL A 280 -21.55 0.89 -0.57
N ALA A 281 -22.66 0.15 -0.56
CA ALA A 281 -22.98 -0.83 -1.57
C ALA A 281 -24.32 -0.50 -2.26
N ILE A 282 -24.33 -0.56 -3.59
CA ILE A 282 -25.52 -0.43 -4.42
C ILE A 282 -25.64 -1.71 -5.24
N ASN A 283 -26.69 -2.48 -5.00
CA ASN A 283 -26.95 -3.71 -5.75
C ASN A 283 -28.47 -3.96 -5.84
N LYS A 284 -28.92 -4.50 -6.97
CA LYS A 284 -30.33 -4.92 -7.14
C LYS A 284 -30.68 -6.20 -6.39
N ASP A 285 -29.68 -7.06 -6.15
CA ASP A 285 -29.81 -8.29 -5.39
C ASP A 285 -29.61 -7.99 -3.89
N LYS A 286 -30.72 -8.09 -3.13
CA LYS A 286 -30.71 -7.87 -1.68
C LYS A 286 -29.82 -8.85 -0.89
N ASP A 287 -29.58 -10.05 -1.47
CA ASP A 287 -28.83 -11.12 -0.84
C ASP A 287 -27.34 -11.11 -1.29
N ALA A 288 -26.94 -10.11 -2.06
CA ALA A 288 -25.56 -9.97 -2.51
C ALA A 288 -24.59 -9.90 -1.32
N PRO A 289 -23.52 -10.73 -1.32
CA PRO A 289 -22.55 -10.78 -0.21
C PRO A 289 -21.89 -9.43 0.12
N ILE A 290 -21.87 -8.48 -0.80
CA ILE A 290 -21.31 -7.13 -0.59
C ILE A 290 -21.97 -6.42 0.60
N PHE A 291 -23.25 -6.64 0.82
CA PHE A 291 -23.98 -6.03 1.93
C PHE A 291 -23.53 -6.48 3.31
N LYS A 292 -22.84 -7.64 3.41
CA LYS A 292 -22.30 -8.13 4.69
C LYS A 292 -21.13 -7.29 5.21
N ILE A 293 -20.45 -6.56 4.33
CA ILE A 293 -19.30 -5.73 4.68
C ILE A 293 -19.56 -4.24 4.50
N ALA A 294 -20.71 -3.87 3.95
CA ALA A 294 -21.09 -2.49 3.73
C ALA A 294 -21.60 -1.84 5.00
N ASP A 295 -21.14 -0.61 5.29
CA ASP A 295 -21.71 0.23 6.35
C ASP A 295 -23.07 0.78 5.94
N TYR A 296 -23.28 1.02 4.64
CA TYR A 296 -24.53 1.48 4.05
C TYR A 296 -24.86 0.67 2.81
N GLY A 297 -26.06 0.09 2.77
CA GLY A 297 -26.54 -0.70 1.66
C GLY A 297 -27.78 -0.09 1.01
N ILE A 298 -27.79 -0.04 -0.32
CA ILE A 298 -28.96 0.39 -1.11
C ILE A 298 -29.34 -0.74 -2.04
N VAL A 299 -30.49 -1.33 -1.79
CA VAL A 299 -31.08 -2.33 -2.68
C VAL A 299 -31.84 -1.58 -3.77
N GLY A 300 -31.31 -1.56 -4.99
CA GLY A 300 -31.90 -0.82 -6.08
C GLY A 300 -31.12 -0.98 -7.40
N ASP A 301 -31.77 -0.52 -8.47
CA ASP A 301 -31.14 -0.50 -9.79
C ASP A 301 -30.13 0.66 -9.86
N LEU A 302 -28.90 0.31 -10.23
CA LEU A 302 -27.80 1.29 -10.37
C LEU A 302 -28.16 2.40 -11.39
N TYR A 303 -28.94 2.09 -12.42
CA TYR A 303 -29.35 3.04 -13.44
C TYR A 303 -30.34 4.10 -12.92
N GLN A 304 -31.00 3.84 -11.80
CA GLN A 304 -31.88 4.80 -11.13
C GLN A 304 -31.13 5.48 -9.96
N VAL A 305 -30.42 4.69 -9.16
CA VAL A 305 -29.78 5.16 -7.93
C VAL A 305 -28.59 6.08 -8.22
N VAL A 306 -27.68 5.70 -9.13
CA VAL A 306 -26.45 6.45 -9.38
C VAL A 306 -26.71 7.85 -9.95
N PRO A 307 -27.57 8.04 -10.96
CA PRO A 307 -27.88 9.38 -11.45
C PRO A 307 -28.51 10.28 -10.40
N GLU A 308 -29.41 9.75 -9.55
CA GLU A 308 -30.05 10.54 -8.47
C GLU A 308 -29.02 10.95 -7.42
N PHE A 309 -28.06 10.07 -7.04
CA PHE A 309 -26.97 10.46 -6.16
C PHE A 309 -26.10 11.53 -6.78
N THR A 310 -25.73 11.37 -8.06
CA THR A 310 -24.95 12.37 -8.79
C THR A 310 -25.61 13.74 -8.77
N ARG A 311 -26.92 13.77 -9.02
CA ARG A 311 -27.71 15.02 -8.98
C ARG A 311 -27.70 15.66 -7.60
N ARG A 312 -27.96 14.86 -6.53
CA ARG A 312 -28.00 15.37 -5.15
C ARG A 312 -26.64 15.87 -4.66
N ILE A 313 -25.58 15.17 -4.99
CA ILE A 313 -24.22 15.59 -4.60
C ILE A 313 -23.84 16.90 -5.30
N LYS A 314 -24.13 17.04 -6.59
CA LYS A 314 -23.92 18.29 -7.32
C LYS A 314 -24.69 19.43 -6.68
N ALA A 315 -25.96 19.22 -6.32
CA ALA A 315 -26.79 20.23 -5.67
C ALA A 315 -26.33 20.61 -4.25
N ALA A 316 -25.74 19.69 -3.50
CA ALA A 316 -25.24 19.95 -2.15
C ALA A 316 -23.88 20.69 -2.13
N ARG A 317 -23.20 20.77 -3.25
CA ARG A 317 -21.92 21.47 -3.41
C ARG A 317 -22.03 22.85 -4.03
N THR A 318 -23.21 23.21 -4.53
CA THR A 318 -23.57 24.56 -4.99
C THR A 318 -24.10 25.38 -3.84
#